data_14fb28a46ed38dcec7a1e9dd0f65b0c8
#
_entry.id   14fb28a46ed38dcec7a1e9dd0f65b0c8
#
_cell.length_a   1.000
_cell.length_b   1.000
_cell.length_c   1.000
_cell.angle_alpha   90.00
_cell.angle_beta   90.00
_cell.angle_gamma   90.00
#
_symmetry.space_group_name_H-M   'P 1'
#
loop_
_entity.id
_entity.type
_entity.pdbx_description
1 polymer ?
#
loop_
_entity_poly.entity_id
_entity_poly.type
_entity_poly.pdbx_seq_one_letter_code
_entity_poly.pdbx_strand_id
1 'polypeptide(L)'
;MCGLVGVVTSVDVGVCLYDTLTVLQHRGQDAAGIMTSDNGKLNLRKDNGLIKDVFRTRHMRRLTGQIGIGHVRYPTAGSTSPALAQPFYVNSPYGLALAHNGNLTN
;
A
#
# COMPACT_ATOMS: atom_id res chain seq x y z
N MET A 1 14.25 3.80 -5.18
CA MET A 1 13.58 4.80 -4.35
C MET A 1 12.09 4.49 -4.30
N CYS A 2 11.48 4.53 -3.14
CA CYS A 2 10.07 4.17 -2.97
C CYS A 2 9.17 5.41 -2.97
N GLY A 3 7.88 5.22 -3.15
CA GLY A 3 6.86 6.24 -2.97
C GLY A 3 5.90 5.84 -1.87
N LEU A 4 5.53 6.80 -1.05
CA LEU A 4 4.69 6.59 0.14
C LEU A 4 3.65 7.69 0.21
N VAL A 5 2.41 7.32 0.50
CA VAL A 5 1.31 8.27 0.64
C VAL A 5 0.40 7.88 1.80
N GLY A 6 -0.05 8.87 2.54
CA GLY A 6 -1.09 8.70 3.55
C GLY A 6 -2.21 9.69 3.28
N VAL A 7 -3.45 9.26 3.47
CA VAL A 7 -4.63 10.07 3.17
C VAL A 7 -5.68 9.89 4.27
N VAL A 8 -6.24 11.01 4.70
CA VAL A 8 -7.42 11.07 5.57
C VAL A 8 -8.43 11.96 4.87
N THR A 9 -9.65 11.47 4.68
CA THR A 9 -10.68 12.23 3.98
C THR A 9 -12.06 11.89 4.52
N SER A 10 -13.07 12.62 4.06
CA SER A 10 -14.47 12.40 4.44
C SER A 10 -15.19 11.37 3.56
N VAL A 11 -14.51 10.81 2.56
CA VAL A 11 -15.05 9.79 1.66
C VAL A 11 -14.08 8.62 1.62
N ASP A 12 -14.42 7.54 0.91
CA ASP A 12 -13.51 6.41 0.76
C ASP A 12 -12.21 6.86 0.08
N VAL A 13 -11.07 6.44 0.66
CA VAL A 13 -9.74 6.85 0.19
C VAL A 13 -9.16 5.96 -0.90
N GLY A 14 -9.78 4.82 -1.18
CA GLY A 14 -9.19 3.83 -2.09
C GLY A 14 -8.81 4.40 -3.45
N VAL A 15 -9.74 5.11 -4.10
CA VAL A 15 -9.48 5.70 -5.42
C VAL A 15 -8.41 6.78 -5.34
N CYS A 16 -8.46 7.61 -4.29
CA CYS A 16 -7.45 8.65 -4.08
C CYS A 16 -6.05 8.04 -3.91
N LEU A 17 -5.94 6.97 -3.14
CA LEU A 17 -4.67 6.26 -2.97
C LEU A 17 -4.20 5.65 -4.29
N TYR A 18 -5.10 5.02 -5.04
CA TYR A 18 -4.78 4.46 -6.35
C TYR A 18 -4.22 5.54 -7.30
N ASP A 19 -4.92 6.66 -7.41
CA ASP A 19 -4.51 7.75 -8.30
C ASP A 19 -3.18 8.35 -7.87
N THR A 20 -2.99 8.56 -6.57
CA THR A 20 -1.74 9.10 -6.04
C THR A 20 -0.57 8.15 -6.26
N LEU A 21 -0.77 6.85 -6.03
CA LEU A 21 0.28 5.86 -6.30
C LEU A 21 0.61 5.78 -7.78
N THR A 22 -0.36 5.96 -8.65
CA THR A 22 -0.12 5.99 -10.09
C THR A 22 0.83 7.13 -10.46
N VAL A 23 0.65 8.30 -9.86
CA VAL A 23 1.57 9.43 -10.04
C VAL A 23 2.95 9.10 -9.49
N LEU A 24 3.03 8.42 -8.35
CA LEU A 24 4.29 8.06 -7.71
C LEU A 24 4.97 6.84 -8.33
N GLN A 25 4.33 6.16 -9.26
CA GLN A 25 4.78 4.86 -9.77
C GLN A 25 6.19 4.93 -10.39
N HIS A 26 6.57 6.10 -10.92
CA HIS A 26 7.93 6.28 -11.43
C HIS A 26 9.01 6.08 -10.37
N ARG A 27 8.64 6.14 -9.08
CA ARG A 27 9.57 5.95 -7.97
C ARG A 27 9.66 4.48 -7.54
N GLY A 28 8.74 3.64 -8.00
CA GLY A 28 8.76 2.23 -7.64
C GLY A 28 7.83 1.43 -8.54
N GLN A 29 8.38 0.44 -9.24
CA GLN A 29 7.63 -0.36 -10.21
C GLN A 29 7.68 -1.85 -9.90
N ASP A 30 8.18 -2.21 -8.73
CA ASP A 30 8.40 -3.60 -8.34
C ASP A 30 7.20 -4.18 -7.58
N ALA A 31 6.64 -3.39 -6.70
CA ALA A 31 5.51 -3.82 -5.89
C ALA A 31 4.68 -2.62 -5.46
N ALA A 32 3.43 -2.86 -5.14
CA ALA A 32 2.53 -1.82 -4.68
C ALA A 32 1.59 -2.36 -3.61
N GLY A 33 1.18 -1.51 -2.69
CA GLY A 33 0.24 -1.89 -1.64
C GLY A 33 -0.59 -0.71 -1.17
N ILE A 34 -1.83 -1.02 -0.78
CA ILE A 34 -2.74 -0.07 -0.15
C ILE A 34 -3.36 -0.74 1.06
N MET A 35 -3.39 -0.02 2.18
CA MET A 35 -4.15 -0.42 3.35
C MET A 35 -5.08 0.70 3.75
N THR A 36 -6.34 0.35 4.01
CA THR A 36 -7.36 1.31 4.47
C THR A 36 -7.93 0.87 5.81
N SER A 37 -8.45 1.81 6.56
CA SER A 37 -9.17 1.56 7.81
C SER A 37 -10.61 2.04 7.65
N ASP A 38 -11.55 1.15 7.91
CA ASP A 38 -12.98 1.41 7.82
C ASP A 38 -13.65 0.98 9.12
N ASN A 39 -13.92 1.96 9.99
CA ASN A 39 -14.55 1.71 11.30
C ASN A 39 -13.83 0.61 12.10
N GLY A 40 -12.51 0.66 12.13
CA GLY A 40 -11.69 -0.30 12.84
C GLY A 40 -11.36 -1.57 12.07
N LYS A 41 -11.95 -1.76 10.90
CA LYS A 41 -11.59 -2.87 10.01
C LYS A 41 -10.48 -2.45 9.05
N LEU A 42 -9.39 -3.19 9.03
CA LEU A 42 -8.26 -2.94 8.13
C LEU A 42 -8.42 -3.78 6.86
N ASN A 43 -8.29 -3.12 5.72
CA ASN A 43 -8.32 -3.75 4.41
C ASN A 43 -6.96 -3.59 3.76
N LEU A 44 -6.37 -4.68 3.29
CA LEU A 44 -5.04 -4.68 2.70
C LEU A 44 -5.06 -5.40 1.35
N ARG A 45 -4.49 -4.74 0.35
CA ARG A 45 -4.12 -5.40 -0.91
C ARG A 45 -2.71 -4.99 -1.27
N LYS A 46 -1.83 -5.96 -1.45
CA LYS A 46 -0.46 -5.72 -1.92
C LYS A 46 0.03 -6.90 -2.74
N ASP A 47 0.86 -6.61 -3.73
CA ASP A 47 1.47 -7.64 -4.56
C ASP A 47 2.63 -7.04 -5.35
N ASN A 48 3.39 -7.89 -6.00
CA ASN A 48 4.37 -7.46 -6.99
C ASN A 48 3.66 -7.00 -8.26
N GLY A 49 4.21 -5.99 -8.91
CA GLY A 49 3.71 -5.51 -10.18
C GLY A 49 3.39 -4.03 -10.17
N LEU A 50 2.88 -3.56 -11.30
CA LEU A 50 2.45 -2.18 -11.48
C LEU A 50 1.10 -1.94 -10.83
N ILE A 51 0.79 -0.68 -10.53
CA ILE A 51 -0.46 -0.30 -9.88
C ILE A 51 -1.67 -0.90 -10.59
N LYS A 52 -1.75 -0.76 -11.90
CA LYS A 52 -2.90 -1.26 -12.67
C LYS A 52 -3.05 -2.78 -12.62
N ASP A 53 -1.97 -3.50 -12.36
CA ASP A 53 -1.98 -4.96 -12.32
C ASP A 53 -2.26 -5.48 -10.91
N VAL A 54 -1.79 -4.76 -9.90
CA VAL A 54 -2.01 -5.12 -8.50
C VAL A 54 -3.44 -4.80 -8.08
N PHE A 55 -3.98 -3.67 -8.50
CA PHE A 55 -5.30 -3.19 -8.05
C PHE A 55 -6.32 -3.29 -9.17
N ARG A 56 -6.98 -4.43 -9.25
CA ARG A 56 -8.12 -4.64 -10.15
C ARG A 56 -9.39 -4.12 -9.49
N THR A 57 -10.46 -3.99 -10.26
CA THR A 57 -11.75 -3.49 -9.76
C THR A 57 -12.21 -4.27 -8.52
N ARG A 58 -12.06 -5.59 -8.53
CA ARG A 58 -12.47 -6.42 -7.39
C ARG A 58 -11.69 -6.10 -6.11
N HIS A 59 -10.42 -5.68 -6.24
CA HIS A 59 -9.60 -5.28 -5.09
C HIS A 59 -10.03 -3.91 -4.58
N MET A 60 -10.28 -2.98 -5.49
CA MET A 60 -10.66 -1.62 -5.12
C MET A 60 -11.98 -1.58 -4.36
N ARG A 61 -12.91 -2.49 -4.66
CA ARG A 61 -14.18 -2.58 -3.94
C ARG A 61 -14.01 -2.92 -2.47
N ARG A 62 -12.90 -3.55 -2.09
CA ARG A 62 -12.61 -3.94 -0.70
C ARG A 62 -11.85 -2.90 0.07
N LEU A 63 -11.27 -1.92 -0.62
CA LEU A 63 -10.43 -0.89 0.02
C LEU A 63 -11.31 0.30 0.41
N THR A 64 -12.26 0.04 1.30
CA THR A 64 -13.16 1.04 1.83
C THR A 64 -12.57 1.71 3.06
N GLY A 65 -13.07 2.90 3.40
CA GLY A 65 -12.64 3.65 4.58
C GLY A 65 -12.09 5.01 4.25
N GLN A 66 -11.95 5.82 5.30
CA GLN A 66 -11.63 7.24 5.18
C GLN A 66 -10.18 7.56 5.57
N ILE A 67 -9.42 6.54 5.94
CA ILE A 67 -7.99 6.63 6.26
C ILE A 67 -7.28 5.51 5.53
N GLY A 68 -6.14 5.83 4.94
CA GLY A 68 -5.35 4.80 4.30
C GLY A 68 -3.92 5.22 4.02
N ILE A 69 -3.08 4.23 3.78
CA ILE A 69 -1.69 4.42 3.36
C ILE A 69 -1.44 3.59 2.11
N GLY A 70 -0.57 4.11 1.26
CA GLY A 70 -0.18 3.43 0.04
C GLY A 70 1.32 3.49 -0.15
N HIS A 71 1.86 2.52 -0.86
CA HIS A 71 3.30 2.38 -1.08
C HIS A 71 3.58 1.77 -2.45
N VAL A 72 4.55 2.32 -3.14
CA VAL A 72 5.15 1.70 -4.33
C VAL A 72 6.61 1.44 -4.03
N ARG A 73 7.06 0.21 -4.29
CA ARG A 73 8.39 -0.24 -3.94
C ARG A 73 9.29 -0.24 -5.17
N TYR A 74 10.49 0.25 -4.99
CA TYR A 74 11.59 0.06 -5.93
C TYR A 74 12.54 -0.99 -5.35
N PRO A 75 12.94 -2.01 -6.12
CA PRO A 75 13.79 -3.05 -5.58
C PRO A 75 15.16 -2.48 -5.23
N THR A 76 15.60 -2.72 -3.99
CA THR A 76 16.89 -2.24 -3.53
C THR A 76 17.90 -3.36 -3.35
N ALA A 77 17.44 -4.55 -3.03
CA ALA A 77 18.32 -5.71 -2.89
C ALA A 77 17.48 -6.99 -2.87
N GLY A 78 17.66 -7.80 -3.85
CA GLY A 78 17.56 -9.23 -3.82
C GLY A 78 16.20 -9.88 -3.79
N SER A 79 15.22 -9.50 -3.04
CA SER A 79 14.02 -10.32 -2.90
C SER A 79 12.83 -9.76 -3.67
N THR A 80 12.15 -10.65 -4.39
CA THR A 80 10.93 -10.33 -5.14
C THR A 80 9.67 -10.91 -4.49
N SER A 81 9.77 -11.37 -3.23
CA SER A 81 8.61 -11.94 -2.54
C SER A 81 7.52 -10.88 -2.31
N PRO A 82 6.24 -11.19 -2.63
CA PRO A 82 5.13 -10.28 -2.30
C PRO A 82 5.02 -9.96 -0.82
N ALA A 83 5.56 -10.82 0.05
CA ALA A 83 5.57 -10.56 1.49
C ALA A 83 6.38 -9.33 1.87
N LEU A 84 7.31 -8.89 1.01
CA LEU A 84 8.10 -7.69 1.23
C LEU A 84 7.44 -6.43 0.66
N ALA A 85 6.34 -6.56 -0.06
CA ALA A 85 5.56 -5.40 -0.47
C ALA A 85 4.97 -4.74 0.77
N GLN A 86 4.81 -3.42 0.70
CA GLN A 86 4.29 -2.64 1.81
C GLN A 86 2.89 -2.14 1.47
N PRO A 87 2.06 -1.76 2.45
CA PRO A 87 2.36 -1.68 3.89
C PRO A 87 2.50 -3.04 4.57
N PHE A 88 3.26 -3.07 5.67
CA PHE A 88 3.34 -4.24 6.55
C PHE A 88 2.23 -4.16 7.61
N TYR A 89 1.68 -5.31 7.97
CA TYR A 89 0.59 -5.38 8.93
C TYR A 89 0.92 -6.37 10.05
N VAL A 90 0.65 -5.96 11.27
CA VAL A 90 0.79 -6.80 12.47
C VAL A 90 -0.50 -6.70 13.26
N ASN A 91 -1.08 -7.85 13.61
CA ASN A 91 -2.38 -7.92 14.26
C ASN A 91 -2.31 -7.89 15.79
N SER A 92 -1.17 -8.19 16.39
CA SER A 92 -1.05 -8.32 17.84
C SER A 92 0.00 -7.36 18.40
N PRO A 93 -0.23 -6.70 19.55
CA PRO A 93 -1.47 -6.69 20.35
C PRO A 93 -2.59 -5.85 19.77
N TYR A 94 -2.24 -4.93 18.85
CA TYR A 94 -3.20 -4.08 18.14
C TYR A 94 -3.03 -4.29 16.65
N GLY A 95 -3.99 -3.91 15.85
CA GLY A 95 -3.80 -3.84 14.41
C GLY A 95 -2.90 -2.66 14.07
N LEU A 96 -1.71 -2.94 13.56
CA LEU A 96 -0.75 -1.91 13.18
C LEU A 96 -0.34 -2.09 11.72
N ALA A 97 -0.28 -0.98 11.00
CA ALA A 97 0.24 -0.97 9.64
C ALA A 97 1.39 0.03 9.55
N LEU A 98 2.43 -0.35 8.81
CA LEU A 98 3.61 0.47 8.64
C LEU A 98 4.08 0.45 7.19
N ALA A 99 4.43 1.60 6.68
CA ALA A 99 5.13 1.72 5.40
C ALA A 99 6.32 2.67 5.58
N HIS A 100 7.42 2.40 4.86
CA HIS A 100 8.60 3.24 4.96
C HIS A 100 9.31 3.33 3.61
N ASN A 101 10.10 4.37 3.46
CA ASN A 101 10.95 4.60 2.29
C ASN A 101 12.40 4.39 2.71
N GLY A 102 12.98 3.25 2.34
CA GLY A 102 14.35 2.93 2.69
C GLY A 102 14.56 1.44 2.94
N ASN A 103 15.73 1.10 3.47
CA ASN A 103 16.08 -0.26 3.87
C ASN A 103 16.26 -0.34 5.37
N LEU A 104 15.66 -1.35 5.98
CA LEU A 104 15.91 -1.69 7.37
C LEU A 104 16.97 -2.80 7.39
N THR A 105 18.02 -2.60 8.18
CA THR A 105 19.20 -3.47 8.17
C THR A 105 19.32 -4.40 9.37
N ASN A 106 18.34 -4.41 10.26
CA ASN A 106 18.39 -5.32 11.41
C ASN A 106 17.05 -5.99 11.67
#